data_f4ba7ac30f60a1293cca995639f18fbe
#
_entry.id   f4ba7ac30f60a1293cca995639f18fbe
#
_cell.length_a   1.000
_cell.length_b   1.000
_cell.length_c   1.000
_cell.angle_alpha   90.00
_cell.angle_beta   90.00
_cell.angle_gamma   90.00
#
_symmetry.space_group_name_H-M   'P 1'
#
loop_
_entity.id
_entity.type
_entity.pdbx_description
1 polymer ?
#
loop_
_entity_poly.entity_id
_entity_poly.type
_entity_poly.pdbx_seq_one_letter_code
_entity_poly.pdbx_strand_id
1 'polypeptide(L)'
;MPDARRPDRAAPRSQSLAPWLRASFGAPNALYANGFGWLLGRRFLRLSHTGRRSGRTFHVVLEVVRYDRTTGEATVISGFGETADWLRNLRAGGRVEVDFGRGPSPAAYRVLGLDEAEATYAAYERRNLLIAPLVRWTLTALLGWTYDGSRAARRRMVAELPLVALRLAAHRTARPPQSSGPPAT
;
A
#
# COMPACT_ATOMS: atom_id res chain seq x y z
N MET A 1 -27.58 34.28 25.87
CA MET A 1 -26.85 33.02 25.72
C MET A 1 -26.64 32.79 24.23
N PRO A 2 -25.46 32.99 23.66
CA PRO A 2 -25.21 32.71 22.24
C PRO A 2 -24.89 31.24 22.06
N ASP A 3 -25.57 30.67 21.07
CA ASP A 3 -25.53 29.30 20.57
C ASP A 3 -24.11 28.95 20.06
N ALA A 4 -23.45 27.98 20.66
CA ALA A 4 -22.17 27.48 20.27
C ALA A 4 -22.34 26.59 19.03
N ARG A 5 -22.14 27.15 17.83
CA ARG A 5 -22.03 26.40 16.57
C ARG A 5 -20.91 25.38 16.67
N ARG A 6 -21.27 24.10 16.68
CA ARG A 6 -20.33 22.98 16.54
C ARG A 6 -19.58 23.12 15.22
N PRO A 7 -18.25 22.96 15.19
CA PRO A 7 -17.51 22.94 13.92
C PRO A 7 -17.98 21.76 13.09
N ASP A 8 -18.32 22.08 11.85
CA ASP A 8 -18.74 21.16 10.80
C ASP A 8 -17.71 20.03 10.65
N ARG A 9 -18.16 18.79 10.85
CA ARG A 9 -17.32 17.60 10.62
C ARG A 9 -17.07 17.52 9.12
N ALA A 10 -15.90 17.95 8.67
CA ALA A 10 -15.45 17.76 7.31
C ALA A 10 -15.68 16.28 6.90
N ALA A 11 -16.48 16.07 5.87
CA ALA A 11 -16.78 14.76 5.31
C ALA A 11 -15.46 14.06 4.95
N PRO A 12 -15.35 12.73 5.15
CA PRO A 12 -14.13 12.01 4.83
C PRO A 12 -13.80 12.19 3.34
N ARG A 13 -12.56 12.61 3.06
CA ARG A 13 -12.03 12.89 1.70
C ARG A 13 -12.28 11.78 0.67
N SER A 14 -12.61 10.57 1.11
CA SER A 14 -12.96 9.42 0.26
C SER A 14 -14.24 9.60 -0.57
N GLN A 15 -15.12 10.53 -0.23
CA GLN A 15 -16.39 10.75 -0.94
C GLN A 15 -16.27 11.75 -2.11
N SER A 16 -15.18 12.50 -2.23
CA SER A 16 -14.97 13.53 -3.26
C SER A 16 -14.16 13.07 -4.47
N LEU A 17 -13.70 11.81 -4.50
CA LEU A 17 -12.96 11.30 -5.65
C LEU A 17 -13.87 11.14 -6.85
N ALA A 18 -13.45 11.71 -7.99
CA ALA A 18 -14.17 11.61 -9.25
C ALA A 18 -14.44 10.13 -9.62
N PRO A 19 -15.61 9.80 -10.19
CA PRO A 19 -16.00 8.41 -10.51
C PRO A 19 -14.97 7.63 -11.34
N TRP A 20 -14.26 8.32 -12.24
CA TRP A 20 -13.22 7.72 -13.08
C TRP A 20 -11.95 7.31 -12.26
N LEU A 21 -11.61 8.08 -11.20
CA LEU A 21 -10.53 7.71 -10.29
C LEU A 21 -10.88 6.42 -9.54
N ARG A 22 -12.13 6.28 -9.10
CA ARG A 22 -12.63 5.03 -8.49
C ARG A 22 -12.59 3.86 -9.47
N ALA A 23 -12.94 4.09 -10.72
CA ALA A 23 -12.88 3.07 -11.77
C ALA A 23 -11.43 2.63 -12.06
N SER A 24 -10.47 3.56 -12.06
CA SER A 24 -9.04 3.26 -12.26
C SER A 24 -8.45 2.37 -11.15
N PHE A 25 -8.96 2.48 -9.92
CA PHE A 25 -8.60 1.58 -8.81
C PHE A 25 -9.40 0.27 -8.82
N GLY A 26 -10.50 0.19 -9.59
CA GLY A 26 -11.34 -1.02 -9.69
C GLY A 26 -10.77 -2.09 -10.62
N ALA A 27 -10.13 -1.72 -11.71
CA ALA A 27 -9.61 -2.66 -12.70
C ALA A 27 -8.56 -3.64 -12.11
N PRO A 28 -7.55 -3.21 -11.35
CA PRO A 28 -6.63 -4.14 -10.70
C PRO A 28 -7.31 -5.06 -9.69
N ASN A 29 -8.31 -4.57 -8.94
CA ASN A 29 -9.09 -5.39 -8.02
C ASN A 29 -9.85 -6.52 -8.73
N ALA A 30 -10.47 -6.23 -9.88
CA ALA A 30 -11.18 -7.22 -10.67
C ALA A 30 -10.24 -8.32 -11.20
N LEU A 31 -9.02 -7.96 -11.64
CA LEU A 31 -8.02 -8.93 -12.08
C LEU A 31 -7.60 -9.88 -10.95
N TYR A 32 -7.37 -9.35 -9.74
CA TYR A 32 -7.05 -10.19 -8.58
C TYR A 32 -8.23 -11.06 -8.16
N ALA A 33 -9.46 -10.54 -8.20
CA ALA A 33 -10.67 -11.30 -7.84
C ALA A 33 -10.90 -12.48 -8.78
N ASN A 34 -10.52 -12.36 -10.06
CA ASN A 34 -10.66 -13.41 -11.08
C ASN A 34 -9.38 -14.25 -11.27
N GLY A 35 -8.39 -14.17 -10.38
CA GLY A 35 -7.18 -14.98 -10.45
C GLY A 35 -6.14 -14.52 -11.48
N PHE A 36 -6.35 -13.39 -12.17
CA PHE A 36 -5.44 -12.83 -13.17
C PHE A 36 -4.42 -11.84 -12.59
N GLY A 37 -4.28 -11.77 -11.28
CA GLY A 37 -3.33 -10.87 -10.61
C GLY A 37 -1.87 -11.05 -11.07
N TRP A 38 -1.49 -12.23 -11.52
CA TRP A 38 -0.16 -12.54 -12.05
C TRP A 38 0.19 -11.76 -13.33
N LEU A 39 -0.82 -11.37 -14.14
CA LEU A 39 -0.63 -10.52 -15.34
C LEU A 39 -0.12 -9.12 -15.00
N LEU A 40 -0.39 -8.63 -13.77
CA LEU A 40 0.08 -7.34 -13.29
C LEU A 40 1.54 -7.41 -12.82
N GLY A 41 2.14 -8.59 -12.79
CA GLY A 41 3.52 -8.82 -12.38
C GLY A 41 3.78 -8.31 -10.95
N ARG A 42 4.85 -7.50 -10.80
CA ARG A 42 5.20 -6.85 -9.54
C ARG A 42 4.83 -5.37 -9.47
N ARG A 43 4.03 -4.89 -10.44
CA ARG A 43 3.57 -3.51 -10.47
C ARG A 43 2.44 -3.25 -9.46
N PHE A 44 1.66 -4.27 -9.18
CA PHE A 44 0.59 -4.22 -8.18
C PHE A 44 0.73 -5.39 -7.21
N LEU A 45 0.23 -5.21 -6.01
CA LEU A 45 0.07 -6.26 -5.03
C LEU A 45 -1.32 -6.17 -4.40
N ARG A 46 -1.86 -7.31 -4.00
CA ARG A 46 -3.03 -7.38 -3.14
C ARG A 46 -2.55 -7.50 -1.69
N LEU A 47 -2.93 -6.53 -0.88
CA LEU A 47 -2.71 -6.52 0.56
C LEU A 47 -3.96 -7.05 1.25
N SER A 48 -3.81 -8.09 2.06
CA SER A 48 -4.86 -8.59 2.96
C SER A 48 -4.52 -8.18 4.38
N HIS A 49 -5.50 -7.63 5.09
CA HIS A 49 -5.30 -7.13 6.45
C HIS A 49 -6.53 -7.35 7.32
N THR A 50 -6.33 -7.50 8.62
CA THR A 50 -7.42 -7.66 9.59
C THR A 50 -7.98 -6.30 10.00
N GLY A 51 -9.30 -6.15 9.94
CA GLY A 51 -9.99 -4.93 10.36
C GLY A 51 -9.95 -4.75 11.87
N ARG A 52 -9.40 -3.64 12.35
CA ARG A 52 -9.19 -3.29 13.76
C ARG A 52 -10.46 -3.29 14.64
N ARG A 53 -11.64 -3.09 14.01
CA ARG A 53 -12.93 -3.04 14.72
C ARG A 53 -13.74 -4.32 14.59
N SER A 54 -13.63 -5.00 13.43
CA SER A 54 -14.51 -6.13 13.12
C SER A 54 -13.81 -7.49 13.17
N GLY A 55 -12.47 -7.52 13.23
CA GLY A 55 -11.68 -8.75 13.11
C GLY A 55 -11.76 -9.42 11.72
N ARG A 56 -12.55 -8.86 10.78
CA ARG A 56 -12.73 -9.43 9.43
C ARG A 56 -11.51 -9.13 8.57
N THR A 57 -11.23 -10.01 7.61
CA THR A 57 -10.21 -9.78 6.59
C THR A 57 -10.75 -8.85 5.50
N PHE A 58 -9.96 -7.85 5.15
CA PHE A 58 -10.18 -6.95 4.03
C PHE A 58 -9.04 -7.04 3.04
N HIS A 59 -9.33 -6.67 1.80
CA HIS A 59 -8.35 -6.69 0.70
C HIS A 59 -8.30 -5.32 0.04
N VAL A 60 -7.08 -4.88 -0.33
CA VAL A 60 -6.85 -3.70 -1.15
C VAL A 60 -5.75 -3.99 -2.15
N VAL A 61 -5.90 -3.51 -3.38
CA VAL A 61 -4.83 -3.57 -4.39
C VAL A 61 -4.09 -2.25 -4.39
N LEU A 62 -2.76 -2.33 -4.29
CA LEU A 62 -1.86 -1.18 -4.18
C LEU A 62 -0.82 -1.23 -5.31
N GLU A 63 -0.50 -0.06 -5.85
CA GLU A 63 0.60 0.08 -6.81
C GLU A 63 1.94 0.01 -6.08
N VAL A 64 2.88 -0.74 -6.65
CA VAL A 64 4.23 -0.90 -6.12
C VAL A 64 5.13 0.19 -6.69
N VAL A 65 5.53 1.11 -5.83
CA VAL A 65 6.45 2.21 -6.16
C VAL A 65 7.88 1.69 -6.34
N ARG A 66 8.29 0.72 -5.51
CA ARG A 66 9.60 0.06 -5.55
C ARG A 66 9.44 -1.41 -5.16
N TYR A 67 10.15 -2.27 -5.89
CA TYR A 67 10.34 -3.66 -5.48
C TYR A 67 11.84 -3.96 -5.42
N ASP A 68 12.32 -4.38 -4.26
CA ASP A 68 13.68 -4.84 -4.04
C ASP A 68 13.72 -6.37 -4.13
N ARG A 69 14.39 -6.89 -5.16
CA ARG A 69 14.49 -8.34 -5.40
C ARG A 69 15.39 -9.04 -4.39
N THR A 70 16.35 -8.32 -3.82
CA THR A 70 17.33 -8.87 -2.87
C THR A 70 16.68 -9.15 -1.52
N THR A 71 15.85 -8.22 -1.06
CA THR A 71 15.19 -8.29 0.24
C THR A 71 13.76 -8.82 0.17
N GLY A 72 13.16 -8.91 -1.03
CA GLY A 72 11.74 -9.22 -1.22
C GLY A 72 10.80 -8.11 -0.73
N GLU A 73 11.31 -6.89 -0.53
CA GLU A 73 10.55 -5.76 0.00
C GLU A 73 9.84 -5.00 -1.12
N ALA A 74 8.53 -4.81 -0.99
CA ALA A 74 7.72 -3.98 -1.87
C ALA A 74 7.32 -2.70 -1.14
N THR A 75 7.55 -1.54 -1.75
CA THR A 75 7.10 -0.25 -1.21
C THR A 75 5.86 0.21 -1.96
N VAL A 76 4.84 0.60 -1.23
CA VAL A 76 3.55 1.12 -1.73
C VAL A 76 3.27 2.50 -1.15
N ILE A 77 2.39 3.27 -1.80
CA ILE A 77 1.97 4.60 -1.31
C ILE A 77 0.56 4.54 -0.73
N SER A 78 0.34 5.22 0.40
CA SER A 78 -0.99 5.37 0.98
C SER A 78 -1.70 6.57 0.37
N GLY A 79 -2.47 6.35 -0.70
CA GLY A 79 -3.16 7.42 -1.44
C GLY A 79 -4.20 8.20 -0.62
N PHE A 80 -4.66 7.67 0.50
CA PHE A 80 -5.53 8.37 1.47
C PHE A 80 -4.77 8.82 2.73
N GLY A 81 -3.44 8.90 2.63
CA GLY A 81 -2.57 9.33 3.72
C GLY A 81 -2.70 8.45 4.96
N GLU A 82 -2.54 9.08 6.11
CA GLU A 82 -2.64 8.46 7.43
C GLU A 82 -4.07 7.96 7.77
N THR A 83 -5.07 8.44 7.05
CA THR A 83 -6.48 8.09 7.28
C THR A 83 -6.92 6.83 6.54
N ALA A 84 -6.08 6.28 5.67
CA ALA A 84 -6.35 5.02 4.96
C ALA A 84 -6.66 3.89 5.93
N ASP A 85 -7.81 3.24 5.77
CA ASP A 85 -8.24 2.18 6.70
C ASP A 85 -7.28 1.01 6.74
N TRP A 86 -6.69 0.63 5.60
CA TRP A 86 -5.71 -0.44 5.58
C TRP A 86 -4.47 -0.10 6.42
N LEU A 87 -3.95 1.15 6.33
CA LEU A 87 -2.78 1.58 7.12
C LEU A 87 -3.10 1.62 8.62
N ARG A 88 -4.29 2.12 8.97
CA ARG A 88 -4.77 2.10 10.36
C ARG A 88 -4.93 0.68 10.91
N ASN A 89 -5.37 -0.26 10.06
CA ASN A 89 -5.52 -1.66 10.45
C ASN A 89 -4.16 -2.32 10.67
N LEU A 90 -3.16 -2.03 9.82
CA LEU A 90 -1.79 -2.50 10.03
C LEU A 90 -1.23 -2.01 11.36
N ARG A 91 -1.36 -0.71 11.65
CA ARG A 91 -0.90 -0.11 12.91
C ARG A 91 -1.56 -0.69 14.16
N ALA A 92 -2.76 -1.19 14.02
CA ALA A 92 -3.46 -1.88 15.11
C ALA A 92 -2.96 -3.32 15.35
N GLY A 93 -1.92 -3.77 14.65
CA GLY A 93 -1.28 -5.06 14.86
C GLY A 93 -2.00 -6.25 14.24
N GLY A 94 -2.90 -6.00 13.28
CA GLY A 94 -3.61 -7.07 12.57
C GLY A 94 -2.71 -7.89 11.66
N ARG A 95 -3.18 -9.08 11.27
CA ARG A 95 -2.49 -9.95 10.30
C ARG A 95 -2.33 -9.21 8.97
N VAL A 96 -1.15 -9.34 8.38
CA VAL A 96 -0.77 -8.73 7.10
C VAL A 96 -0.28 -9.82 6.15
N GLU A 97 -0.88 -9.87 4.97
CA GLU A 97 -0.45 -10.78 3.90
C GLU A 97 -0.38 -10.02 2.58
N VAL A 98 0.59 -10.37 1.77
CA VAL A 98 0.84 -9.79 0.44
C VAL A 98 0.75 -10.88 -0.61
N ASP A 99 0.08 -10.58 -1.72
CA ASP A 99 -0.07 -11.48 -2.85
C ASP A 99 0.27 -10.74 -4.16
N PHE A 100 1.21 -11.30 -4.92
CA PHE A 100 1.56 -10.89 -6.29
C PHE A 100 0.91 -11.77 -7.36
N GLY A 101 -0.25 -12.38 -7.06
CA GLY A 101 -0.96 -13.27 -7.98
C GLY A 101 -0.47 -14.73 -7.93
N ARG A 102 0.31 -15.10 -6.91
CA ARG A 102 0.79 -16.46 -6.66
C ARG A 102 0.30 -17.04 -5.33
N GLY A 103 -0.63 -16.37 -4.72
CA GLY A 103 -1.16 -16.68 -3.40
C GLY A 103 -0.61 -15.78 -2.29
N PRO A 104 -1.39 -15.63 -1.20
CA PRO A 104 -1.03 -14.76 -0.10
C PRO A 104 0.17 -15.31 0.69
N SER A 105 1.07 -14.42 1.07
CA SER A 105 2.22 -14.72 1.94
C SER A 105 2.24 -13.75 3.11
N PRO A 106 2.52 -14.21 4.33
CA PRO A 106 2.68 -13.32 5.47
C PRO A 106 3.74 -12.26 5.21
N ALA A 107 3.50 -11.04 5.69
CA ALA A 107 4.42 -9.93 5.50
C ALA A 107 4.56 -9.11 6.78
N ALA A 108 5.77 -8.57 7.00
CA ALA A 108 6.02 -7.48 7.93
C ALA A 108 5.90 -6.14 7.19
N TYR A 109 5.58 -5.08 7.92
CA TYR A 109 5.52 -3.75 7.35
C TYR A 109 6.33 -2.75 8.17
N ARG A 110 6.77 -1.68 7.51
CA ARG A 110 7.29 -0.46 8.14
C ARG A 110 6.88 0.76 7.33
N VAL A 111 6.67 1.88 8.00
CA VAL A 111 6.49 3.17 7.34
C VAL A 111 7.87 3.75 7.09
N LEU A 112 8.13 4.24 5.87
CA LEU A 112 9.40 4.85 5.51
C LEU A 112 9.56 6.21 6.22
N GLY A 113 10.79 6.51 6.64
CA GLY A 113 11.15 7.88 7.07
C GLY A 113 11.10 8.85 5.89
N LEU A 114 10.96 10.15 6.18
CA LEU A 114 10.72 11.20 5.19
C LEU A 114 11.77 11.24 4.07
N ASP A 115 13.07 11.10 4.43
CA ASP A 115 14.17 11.16 3.47
C ASP A 115 14.21 9.91 2.58
N GLU A 116 13.98 8.74 3.17
CA GLU A 116 13.91 7.47 2.43
C GLU A 116 12.71 7.45 1.49
N ALA A 117 11.56 7.94 1.94
CA ALA A 117 10.35 8.03 1.14
C ALA A 117 10.52 8.98 -0.05
N GLU A 118 11.11 10.17 0.17
CA GLU A 118 11.42 11.14 -0.89
C GLU A 118 12.36 10.52 -1.94
N ALA A 119 13.46 9.92 -1.51
CA ALA A 119 14.43 9.30 -2.41
C ALA A 119 13.81 8.13 -3.20
N THR A 120 12.99 7.30 -2.54
CA THR A 120 12.29 6.19 -3.17
C THR A 120 11.32 6.67 -4.24
N TYR A 121 10.54 7.71 -3.93
CA TYR A 121 9.58 8.26 -4.89
C TYR A 121 10.27 9.00 -6.04
N ALA A 122 11.34 9.72 -5.79
CA ALA A 122 12.17 10.33 -6.84
C ALA A 122 12.72 9.28 -7.83
N ALA A 123 13.13 8.11 -7.32
CA ALA A 123 13.56 7.00 -8.18
C ALA A 123 12.39 6.41 -8.99
N TYR A 124 11.19 6.34 -8.43
CA TYR A 124 9.97 5.94 -9.15
C TYR A 124 9.65 6.89 -10.30
N GLU A 125 9.67 8.21 -10.08
CA GLU A 125 9.43 9.22 -11.13
C GLU A 125 10.45 9.10 -12.27
N ARG A 126 11.74 8.96 -11.95
CA ARG A 126 12.80 8.80 -12.97
C ARG A 126 12.60 7.57 -13.85
N ARG A 127 12.07 6.48 -13.30
CA ARG A 127 11.77 5.26 -14.07
C ARG A 127 10.49 5.35 -14.90
N ASN A 128 9.60 6.28 -14.56
CA ASN A 128 8.28 6.41 -15.15
C ASN A 128 8.08 7.75 -15.88
N LEU A 129 9.13 8.30 -16.48
CA LEU A 129 9.09 9.62 -17.15
C LEU A 129 7.99 9.75 -18.19
N LEU A 130 7.69 8.69 -18.94
CA LEU A 130 6.66 8.70 -19.97
C LEU A 130 5.25 8.95 -19.42
N ILE A 131 4.96 8.52 -18.20
CA ILE A 131 3.67 8.72 -17.54
C ILE A 131 3.71 9.84 -16.49
N ALA A 132 4.84 10.54 -16.37
CA ALA A 132 5.01 11.58 -15.36
C ALA A 132 3.92 12.68 -15.42
N PRO A 133 3.45 13.16 -16.59
CA PRO A 133 2.36 14.14 -16.65
C PRO A 133 1.07 13.60 -16.04
N LEU A 134 0.72 12.35 -16.33
CA LEU A 134 -0.47 11.70 -15.76
C LEU A 134 -0.35 11.52 -14.24
N VAL A 135 0.82 11.09 -13.76
CA VAL A 135 1.10 10.91 -12.34
C VAL A 135 0.98 12.24 -11.60
N ARG A 136 1.59 13.32 -12.14
CA ARG A 136 1.51 14.66 -11.56
C ARG A 136 0.09 15.18 -11.48
N TRP A 137 -0.66 15.00 -12.56
CA TRP A 137 -2.07 15.40 -12.59
C TRP A 137 -2.90 14.62 -11.55
N THR A 138 -2.72 13.30 -11.46
CA THR A 138 -3.39 12.46 -10.46
C THR A 138 -3.04 12.87 -9.04
N LEU A 139 -1.76 13.13 -8.76
CA LEU A 139 -1.32 13.60 -7.45
C LEU A 139 -1.88 14.98 -7.12
N THR A 140 -1.89 15.90 -8.07
CA THR A 140 -2.49 17.23 -7.90
C THR A 140 -3.97 17.11 -7.51
N ALA A 141 -4.72 16.26 -8.20
CA ALA A 141 -6.13 16.01 -7.89
C ALA A 141 -6.33 15.36 -6.51
N LEU A 142 -5.45 14.44 -6.13
CA LEU A 142 -5.52 13.72 -4.86
C LEU A 142 -5.14 14.59 -3.66
N LEU A 143 -4.10 15.42 -3.83
CA LEU A 143 -3.52 16.24 -2.77
C LEU A 143 -4.28 17.57 -2.56
N GLY A 144 -4.97 18.06 -3.61
CA GLY A 144 -5.65 19.37 -3.60
C GLY A 144 -4.70 20.56 -3.73
N TRP A 145 -3.43 20.33 -4.12
CA TRP A 145 -2.45 21.34 -4.47
C TRP A 145 -1.58 20.87 -5.64
N THR A 146 -0.97 21.81 -6.38
CA THR A 146 -0.20 21.51 -7.59
C THR A 146 1.07 20.73 -7.27
N TYR A 147 1.14 19.48 -7.71
CA TYR A 147 2.34 18.66 -7.63
C TYR A 147 3.17 18.81 -8.91
N ASP A 148 4.29 19.53 -8.83
CA ASP A 148 5.17 19.84 -9.96
C ASP A 148 6.35 18.87 -10.16
N GLY A 149 6.54 17.91 -9.23
CA GLY A 149 7.65 16.97 -9.26
C GLY A 149 8.98 17.54 -8.75
N SER A 150 8.98 18.74 -8.16
CA SER A 150 10.15 19.29 -7.48
C SER A 150 10.47 18.49 -6.21
N ARG A 151 11.71 18.64 -5.69
CA ARG A 151 12.10 18.00 -4.42
C ARG A 151 11.21 18.45 -3.27
N ALA A 152 10.87 19.75 -3.22
CA ALA A 152 9.99 20.31 -2.21
C ALA A 152 8.58 19.71 -2.27
N ALA A 153 8.01 19.61 -3.50
CA ALA A 153 6.70 19.00 -3.71
C ALA A 153 6.71 17.51 -3.35
N ARG A 154 7.75 16.74 -3.74
CA ARG A 154 7.88 15.32 -3.33
C ARG A 154 7.93 15.18 -1.82
N ARG A 155 8.74 15.98 -1.16
CA ARG A 155 8.90 15.93 0.30
C ARG A 155 7.58 16.20 1.03
N ARG A 156 6.84 17.22 0.56
CA ARG A 156 5.50 17.51 1.06
C ARG A 156 4.52 16.36 0.77
N MET A 157 4.53 15.83 -0.44
CA MET A 157 3.66 14.73 -0.85
C MET A 157 3.88 13.48 0.00
N VAL A 158 5.13 13.04 0.23
CA VAL A 158 5.40 11.84 1.05
C VAL A 158 5.12 12.04 2.53
N ALA A 159 5.09 13.29 3.01
CA ALA A 159 4.63 13.62 4.37
C ALA A 159 3.10 13.48 4.49
N GLU A 160 2.34 13.83 3.46
CA GLU A 160 0.88 13.70 3.41
C GLU A 160 0.43 12.28 3.03
N LEU A 161 1.18 11.61 2.13
CA LEU A 161 0.90 10.27 1.60
C LEU A 161 2.06 9.32 1.95
N PRO A 162 2.07 8.71 3.14
CA PRO A 162 3.20 7.90 3.59
C PRO A 162 3.47 6.71 2.67
N LEU A 163 4.75 6.42 2.47
CA LEU A 163 5.22 5.20 1.83
C LEU A 163 5.38 4.09 2.87
N VAL A 164 4.92 2.90 2.53
CA VAL A 164 4.95 1.73 3.39
C VAL A 164 5.69 0.60 2.70
N ALA A 165 6.74 0.12 3.31
CA ALA A 165 7.46 -1.07 2.88
C ALA A 165 6.82 -2.33 3.48
N LEU A 166 6.61 -3.31 2.62
CA LEU A 166 6.02 -4.62 2.93
C LEU A 166 7.08 -5.68 2.59
N ARG A 167 7.63 -6.34 3.58
CA ARG A 167 8.62 -7.41 3.41
C ARG A 167 7.94 -8.75 3.57
N LEU A 168 7.99 -9.56 2.52
CA LEU A 168 7.52 -10.95 2.60
C LEU A 168 8.32 -11.70 3.66
N ALA A 169 7.63 -12.42 4.54
CA ALA A 169 8.31 -13.38 5.42
C ALA A 169 9.00 -14.42 4.53
N ALA A 170 10.30 -14.64 4.78
CA ALA A 170 11.00 -15.72 4.12
C ALA A 170 10.20 -17.01 4.34
N HIS A 171 9.93 -17.74 3.25
CA HIS A 171 9.30 -19.06 3.36
C HIS A 171 10.20 -19.91 4.26
N ARG A 172 9.84 -20.05 5.53
CA ARG A 172 10.40 -21.13 6.34
C ARG A 172 9.86 -22.41 5.69
N THR A 173 10.67 -23.02 4.85
CA THR A 173 10.49 -24.44 4.55
C THR A 173 10.47 -25.12 5.90
N ALA A 174 9.29 -25.51 6.36
CA ALA A 174 9.15 -26.34 7.54
C ALA A 174 9.94 -27.61 7.25
N ARG A 175 11.12 -27.73 7.86
CA ARG A 175 11.84 -29.00 7.89
C ARG A 175 10.88 -29.98 8.57
N PRO A 176 10.48 -31.08 7.90
CA PRO A 176 9.63 -32.06 8.55
C PRO A 176 10.32 -32.56 9.82
N PRO A 177 9.59 -32.81 10.90
CA PRO A 177 10.19 -33.37 12.11
C PRO A 177 10.91 -34.67 11.71
N GLN A 178 12.21 -34.73 12.02
CA GLN A 178 12.96 -35.96 11.89
C GLN A 178 12.33 -36.95 12.88
N SER A 179 11.69 -37.96 12.37
CA SER A 179 11.22 -39.07 13.16
C SER A 179 12.46 -39.71 13.79
N SER A 180 12.66 -39.49 15.08
CA SER A 180 13.58 -40.24 15.89
C SER A 180 13.10 -41.69 15.90
N GLY A 181 13.75 -42.55 15.13
CA GLY A 181 13.54 -43.99 15.18
C GLY A 181 13.82 -44.54 16.60
N PRO A 182 13.12 -45.60 17.01
CA PRO A 182 13.34 -46.21 18.33
C PRO A 182 14.76 -46.76 18.46
N PRO A 183 15.35 -46.79 19.67
CA PRO A 183 16.65 -47.38 19.90
C PRO A 183 16.54 -48.89 19.69
N ALA A 184 17.48 -49.44 18.91
CA ALA A 184 17.65 -50.87 18.77
C ALA A 184 18.09 -51.48 20.13
N THR A 185 17.33 -52.47 20.59
CA THR A 185 17.68 -53.41 21.65
C THR A 185 18.62 -54.47 21.12
#